data_0cd8bae7d4823284cff740a710380ac6
#
_entry.id   0cd8bae7d4823284cff740a710380ac6
#
_cell.length_a   1.000
_cell.length_b   1.000
_cell.length_c   1.000
_cell.angle_alpha   90.00
_cell.angle_beta   90.00
_cell.angle_gamma   90.00
#
_symmetry.space_group_name_H-M   'P 1'
#
loop_
_entity.id
_entity.type
_entity.pdbx_description
1 polymer ?
#
loop_
_entity_poly.entity_id
_entity_poly.type
_entity_poly.pdbx_seq_one_letter_code
_entity_poly.pdbx_strand_id
1 'polypeptide(L)'
;MKTSRLACFTLTAALLGAPALAADKVSFKDPTGDDNGPGTYKYPTDPVYKRGSFDLTDFSLAKKGDKLDVSLGFNTTLEDPWKTGSGFSVQMAFIFIDTDGKEGSGSTESLPGLNVKFAPEFAWDKVIVISPQGASRVKAEVGSKAGAVKDNVLVPDRVKGSGRKITATVNAPGLQGEPSQWRYQVLIQSNEGFPAGNDLMTRKVNEYEGQHRFGGGNDGECDPHVVDMLAGAGKGDASEVKAQHEALAFECGEEGVVKKQATLTMVGGEAAPAEKK
;
A
#
# COMPACT_ATOMS: atom_id res chain seq x y z
N MET A 1 -42.98 30.74 67.39
CA MET A 1 -41.70 30.73 66.65
C MET A 1 -41.74 29.55 65.75
N LYS A 2 -41.87 29.73 64.44
CA LYS A 2 -41.82 28.66 63.40
C LYS A 2 -40.53 28.78 62.70
N THR A 3 -39.67 27.80 62.87
CA THR A 3 -38.38 27.65 62.19
C THR A 3 -38.60 26.92 60.87
N SER A 4 -38.43 27.63 59.73
CA SER A 4 -38.43 27.08 58.38
C SER A 4 -37.07 26.48 58.08
N ARG A 5 -37.03 25.18 57.74
CA ARG A 5 -35.82 24.52 57.26
C ARG A 5 -35.76 24.56 55.73
N LEU A 6 -34.77 25.27 55.22
CA LEU A 6 -34.49 25.37 53.78
C LEU A 6 -33.69 24.09 53.37
N ALA A 7 -34.27 23.26 52.52
CA ALA A 7 -33.59 22.11 51.96
C ALA A 7 -32.85 22.54 50.67
N CYS A 8 -31.55 22.45 50.71
CA CYS A 8 -30.68 22.72 49.55
C CYS A 8 -30.55 21.42 48.70
N PHE A 9 -31.18 21.40 47.54
CA PHE A 9 -30.99 20.30 46.57
C PHE A 9 -29.74 20.58 45.72
N THR A 10 -28.71 19.82 45.93
CA THR A 10 -27.52 19.80 45.06
C THR A 10 -27.79 18.90 43.84
N LEU A 11 -27.93 19.55 42.68
CA LEU A 11 -28.08 18.88 41.41
C LEU A 11 -26.70 18.40 40.92
N THR A 12 -26.44 17.11 41.08
CA THR A 12 -25.18 16.48 40.56
C THR A 12 -25.38 16.19 39.07
N ALA A 13 -24.80 17.01 38.20
CA ALA A 13 -24.75 16.74 36.75
C ALA A 13 -23.74 15.62 36.50
N ALA A 14 -24.22 14.43 36.17
CA ALA A 14 -23.41 13.35 35.69
C ALA A 14 -23.02 13.66 34.24
N LEU A 15 -21.74 14.01 33.99
CA LEU A 15 -21.17 14.05 32.67
C LEU A 15 -21.05 12.59 32.16
N LEU A 16 -21.98 12.17 31.35
CA LEU A 16 -21.85 10.97 30.54
C LEU A 16 -20.79 11.25 29.46
N GLY A 17 -19.53 10.90 29.75
CA GLY A 17 -18.48 10.86 28.75
C GLY A 17 -18.88 9.82 27.71
N ALA A 18 -19.13 10.22 26.46
CA ALA A 18 -19.28 9.29 25.35
C ALA A 18 -17.98 8.49 25.24
N PRO A 19 -18.05 7.14 25.13
CA PRO A 19 -16.86 6.35 24.88
C PRO A 19 -16.21 6.85 23.58
N ALA A 20 -14.97 7.29 23.63
CA ALA A 20 -14.18 7.51 22.43
C ALA A 20 -14.09 6.15 21.73
N LEU A 21 -14.73 6.00 20.58
CA LEU A 21 -14.58 4.83 19.73
C LEU A 21 -13.07 4.70 19.44
N ALA A 22 -12.44 3.67 19.96
CA ALA A 22 -11.06 3.34 19.61
C ALA A 22 -11.03 3.16 18.10
N ALA A 23 -10.09 3.84 17.42
CA ALA A 23 -9.93 3.65 15.98
C ALA A 23 -9.59 2.19 15.72
N ASP A 24 -10.38 1.52 14.86
CA ASP A 24 -10.00 0.18 14.42
C ASP A 24 -8.73 0.29 13.57
N LYS A 25 -7.73 -0.51 13.92
CA LYS A 25 -6.38 -0.43 13.38
C LYS A 25 -5.86 -1.83 13.10
N VAL A 26 -5.25 -1.98 11.92
CA VAL A 26 -4.44 -3.15 11.57
C VAL A 26 -2.96 -2.78 11.53
N SER A 27 -2.11 -3.79 11.75
CA SER A 27 -0.67 -3.65 11.63
C SER A 27 -0.07 -4.98 11.19
N PHE A 28 0.75 -4.93 10.16
CA PHE A 28 1.48 -6.06 9.60
C PHE A 28 2.97 -5.77 9.66
N LYS A 29 3.76 -6.82 9.67
CA LYS A 29 5.21 -6.80 9.55
C LYS A 29 5.63 -7.42 8.25
N ASP A 30 6.78 -7.01 7.77
CA ASP A 30 7.41 -7.54 6.58
C ASP A 30 8.85 -7.95 6.92
N PRO A 31 9.43 -8.99 6.32
CA PRO A 31 10.83 -9.34 6.49
C PRO A 31 11.73 -8.19 6.03
N THR A 32 12.99 -8.23 6.43
CA THR A 32 13.97 -7.25 5.97
C THR A 32 14.97 -7.88 5.00
N GLY A 33 15.34 -7.13 3.95
CA GLY A 33 16.34 -7.54 2.99
C GLY A 33 15.77 -8.33 1.81
N ASP A 34 14.48 -8.27 1.59
CA ASP A 34 13.75 -8.91 0.48
C ASP A 34 13.28 -7.92 -0.61
N ASP A 35 13.78 -6.69 -0.57
CA ASP A 35 13.57 -5.66 -1.59
C ASP A 35 14.31 -5.96 -2.92
N ASN A 36 14.13 -7.18 -3.40
CA ASN A 36 14.73 -7.75 -4.61
C ASN A 36 13.71 -8.43 -5.55
N GLY A 37 12.42 -8.07 -5.41
CA GLY A 37 11.32 -8.54 -6.24
C GLY A 37 11.15 -10.07 -6.19
N PRO A 38 11.19 -10.78 -7.33
CA PRO A 38 11.13 -12.24 -7.37
C PRO A 38 12.42 -12.91 -6.90
N GLY A 39 13.34 -12.20 -6.23
CA GLY A 39 14.63 -12.67 -5.75
C GLY A 39 15.82 -12.38 -6.70
N THR A 40 15.57 -11.76 -7.84
CA THR A 40 16.60 -11.51 -8.87
C THR A 40 16.94 -10.04 -9.07
N TYR A 41 16.14 -9.12 -8.51
CA TYR A 41 16.30 -7.70 -8.80
C TYR A 41 17.54 -7.11 -8.12
N LYS A 42 18.17 -6.21 -8.85
CA LYS A 42 19.36 -5.49 -8.45
C LYS A 42 19.08 -4.00 -8.42
N TYR A 43 19.54 -3.36 -7.37
CA TYR A 43 19.38 -1.92 -7.17
C TYR A 43 19.99 -1.11 -8.31
N PRO A 44 19.41 0.08 -8.62
CA PRO A 44 20.02 1.08 -9.49
C PRO A 44 21.41 1.50 -8.98
N THR A 45 22.26 1.97 -9.90
CA THR A 45 23.65 2.31 -9.58
C THR A 45 23.86 3.72 -9.03
N ASP A 46 22.86 4.60 -9.15
CA ASP A 46 22.97 5.96 -8.58
C ASP A 46 22.91 5.92 -7.04
N PRO A 47 23.78 6.67 -6.33
CA PRO A 47 23.86 6.69 -4.88
C PRO A 47 22.57 7.11 -4.14
N VAL A 48 21.62 7.74 -4.81
CA VAL A 48 20.30 8.09 -4.21
C VAL A 48 19.47 6.85 -3.86
N TYR A 49 19.76 5.69 -4.48
CA TYR A 49 19.10 4.42 -4.24
C TYR A 49 19.86 3.63 -3.16
N LYS A 50 19.72 4.04 -1.92
CA LYS A 50 20.37 3.35 -0.81
C LYS A 50 19.74 1.99 -0.57
N ARG A 51 20.57 1.01 -0.17
CA ARG A 51 20.09 -0.30 0.26
C ARG A 51 19.03 -0.15 1.36
N GLY A 52 17.93 -0.88 1.27
CA GLY A 52 16.80 -0.81 2.17
C GLY A 52 15.85 0.35 1.89
N SER A 53 16.07 1.18 0.82
CA SER A 53 15.15 2.28 0.48
C SER A 53 13.79 1.79 0.02
N PHE A 54 13.71 0.56 -0.48
CA PHE A 54 12.49 -0.06 -0.96
C PHE A 54 12.05 -1.24 -0.09
N ASP A 55 12.81 -1.56 0.96
CA ASP A 55 12.61 -2.64 1.91
C ASP A 55 11.55 -2.23 2.93
N LEU A 56 10.33 -2.70 2.73
CA LEU A 56 9.17 -2.49 3.60
C LEU A 56 9.39 -3.28 4.91
N THR A 57 9.20 -2.68 6.04
CA THR A 57 9.35 -3.36 7.35
C THR A 57 8.05 -3.48 8.12
N ASP A 58 7.14 -2.57 7.88
CA ASP A 58 5.82 -2.56 8.50
C ASP A 58 4.81 -1.74 7.72
N PHE A 59 3.57 -2.18 7.77
CA PHE A 59 2.40 -1.45 7.30
C PHE A 59 1.37 -1.34 8.41
N SER A 60 0.74 -0.18 8.55
CA SER A 60 -0.43 -0.04 9.40
C SER A 60 -1.45 0.92 8.81
N LEU A 61 -2.73 0.61 9.06
CA LEU A 61 -3.86 1.43 8.65
C LEU A 61 -4.86 1.54 9.81
N ALA A 62 -5.34 2.76 10.06
CA ALA A 62 -6.40 3.02 11.04
C ALA A 62 -7.52 3.82 10.40
N LYS A 63 -8.77 3.44 10.67
CA LYS A 63 -9.98 4.15 10.20
C LYS A 63 -10.50 5.07 11.28
N LYS A 64 -10.82 6.31 10.89
CA LYS A 64 -11.43 7.32 11.76
C LYS A 64 -12.54 8.04 10.99
N GLY A 65 -13.76 7.56 11.10
CA GLY A 65 -14.87 8.02 10.27
C GLY A 65 -14.56 7.79 8.78
N ASP A 66 -14.63 8.84 7.98
CA ASP A 66 -14.33 8.79 6.54
C ASP A 66 -12.84 8.94 6.20
N LYS A 67 -11.95 8.82 7.18
CA LYS A 67 -10.51 8.95 6.97
C LYS A 67 -9.77 7.67 7.29
N LEU A 68 -8.74 7.39 6.48
CA LEU A 68 -7.77 6.34 6.72
C LEU A 68 -6.41 6.97 7.00
N ASP A 69 -5.85 6.68 8.18
CA ASP A 69 -4.48 7.02 8.54
C ASP A 69 -3.57 5.84 8.19
N VAL A 70 -2.58 6.07 7.33
CA VAL A 70 -1.66 5.06 6.80
C VAL A 70 -0.24 5.32 7.29
N SER A 71 0.49 4.26 7.60
CA SER A 71 1.93 4.31 7.88
C SER A 71 2.65 3.13 7.24
N LEU A 72 3.76 3.42 6.55
CA LEU A 72 4.69 2.45 5.96
C LEU A 72 6.07 2.65 6.60
N GLY A 73 6.69 1.58 7.09
CA GLY A 73 8.06 1.57 7.58
C GLY A 73 9.04 1.06 6.53
N PHE A 74 10.27 1.56 6.53
CA PHE A 74 11.34 1.16 5.62
C PHE A 74 12.63 0.83 6.38
N ASN A 75 13.47 -0.03 5.83
CA ASN A 75 14.71 -0.48 6.47
C ASN A 75 15.86 0.53 6.39
N THR A 76 15.61 1.74 5.89
CA THR A 76 16.60 2.83 5.90
C THR A 76 15.94 4.17 6.19
N THR A 77 16.75 5.17 6.51
CA THR A 77 16.26 6.55 6.64
C THR A 77 15.90 7.09 5.26
N LEU A 78 14.68 7.61 5.14
CA LEU A 78 14.17 8.24 3.92
C LEU A 78 14.91 9.54 3.65
N GLU A 79 15.15 9.81 2.38
CA GLU A 79 15.78 11.03 1.90
C GLU A 79 15.01 11.63 0.74
N ASP A 80 15.11 12.95 0.59
CA ASP A 80 14.46 13.71 -0.48
C ASP A 80 15.49 14.39 -1.39
N PRO A 81 16.35 13.61 -2.10
CA PRO A 81 17.41 14.15 -2.96
C PRO A 81 16.87 14.98 -4.11
N TRP A 82 15.66 14.71 -4.58
CA TRP A 82 15.03 15.45 -5.68
C TRP A 82 14.17 16.62 -5.22
N LYS A 83 14.18 16.92 -3.90
CA LYS A 83 13.47 18.07 -3.30
C LYS A 83 11.99 18.12 -3.66
N THR A 84 11.32 16.98 -3.57
CA THR A 84 9.87 16.86 -3.81
C THR A 84 9.05 17.59 -2.75
N GLY A 85 9.64 17.81 -1.56
CA GLY A 85 8.98 18.44 -0.43
C GLY A 85 8.15 17.49 0.43
N SER A 86 8.10 16.21 0.06
CA SER A 86 7.40 15.17 0.83
C SER A 86 8.28 14.49 1.90
N GLY A 87 9.61 14.74 1.87
CA GLY A 87 10.59 14.13 2.77
C GLY A 87 11.10 12.76 2.27
N PHE A 88 10.72 12.36 1.06
CA PHE A 88 11.25 11.20 0.34
C PHE A 88 11.10 11.43 -1.17
N SER A 89 11.82 10.68 -2.01
CA SER A 89 11.81 10.93 -3.45
C SER A 89 11.70 9.68 -4.29
N VAL A 90 12.34 8.59 -3.88
CA VAL A 90 12.56 7.44 -4.78
C VAL A 90 11.46 6.37 -4.66
N GLN A 91 10.73 6.34 -3.55
CA GLN A 91 9.72 5.34 -3.28
C GLN A 91 8.35 5.70 -3.87
N MET A 92 7.63 4.68 -4.33
CA MET A 92 6.18 4.68 -4.48
C MET A 92 5.60 3.45 -3.79
N ALA A 93 4.42 3.59 -3.20
CA ALA A 93 3.70 2.45 -2.66
C ALA A 93 2.24 2.45 -3.13
N PHE A 94 1.72 1.24 -3.32
CA PHE A 94 0.34 0.97 -3.68
C PHE A 94 -0.26 0.04 -2.63
N ILE A 95 -1.30 0.52 -1.96
CA ILE A 95 -1.97 -0.25 -0.90
C ILE A 95 -3.34 -0.65 -1.44
N PHE A 96 -3.43 -1.88 -1.93
CA PHE A 96 -4.68 -2.49 -2.39
C PHE A 96 -5.47 -3.00 -1.20
N ILE A 97 -6.77 -2.80 -1.23
CA ILE A 97 -7.70 -3.13 -0.15
C ILE A 97 -8.89 -3.86 -0.76
N ASP A 98 -9.13 -5.08 -0.30
CA ASP A 98 -10.37 -5.82 -0.49
C ASP A 98 -11.21 -5.65 0.78
N THR A 99 -12.37 -5.04 0.66
CA THR A 99 -13.22 -4.62 1.79
C THR A 99 -14.32 -5.61 2.12
N ASP A 100 -14.62 -6.54 1.23
CA ASP A 100 -15.76 -7.46 1.39
C ASP A 100 -15.40 -8.96 1.32
N GLY A 101 -14.17 -9.28 0.91
CA GLY A 101 -13.66 -10.66 0.85
C GLY A 101 -14.39 -11.57 -0.13
N LYS A 102 -15.11 -11.00 -1.11
CA LYS A 102 -15.93 -11.77 -2.03
C LYS A 102 -15.21 -12.04 -3.35
N GLU A 103 -15.12 -13.29 -3.72
CA GLU A 103 -14.63 -13.68 -5.03
C GLU A 103 -15.47 -13.05 -6.15
N GLY A 104 -14.79 -12.47 -7.15
CA GLY A 104 -15.41 -11.81 -8.28
C GLY A 104 -15.98 -10.41 -7.99
N SER A 105 -15.83 -9.89 -6.77
CA SER A 105 -16.03 -8.50 -6.42
C SER A 105 -14.74 -7.72 -6.62
N GLY A 106 -14.80 -6.48 -7.11
CA GLY A 106 -13.61 -5.66 -7.32
C GLY A 106 -12.83 -5.95 -8.61
N SER A 107 -11.54 -5.58 -8.64
CA SER A 107 -10.63 -5.74 -9.77
C SER A 107 -9.52 -6.73 -9.49
N THR A 108 -9.20 -7.57 -10.47
CA THR A 108 -8.01 -8.45 -10.43
C THR A 108 -6.81 -7.84 -11.15
N GLU A 109 -7.02 -6.79 -11.96
CA GLU A 109 -5.94 -6.09 -12.65
C GLU A 109 -5.27 -5.08 -11.70
N SER A 110 -3.94 -5.02 -11.72
CA SER A 110 -3.21 -3.98 -10.99
C SER A 110 -3.29 -2.61 -11.67
N LEU A 111 -2.71 -1.59 -11.05
CA LEU A 111 -2.56 -0.29 -11.70
C LEU A 111 -1.46 -0.34 -12.78
N PRO A 112 -1.58 0.49 -13.84
CA PRO A 112 -0.61 0.54 -14.93
C PRO A 112 0.82 0.77 -14.44
N GLY A 113 1.76 0.00 -14.97
CA GLY A 113 3.18 0.08 -14.64
C GLY A 113 3.63 -0.85 -13.50
N LEU A 114 2.74 -1.64 -12.91
CA LEU A 114 3.10 -2.67 -11.91
C LEU A 114 3.29 -4.05 -12.53
N ASN A 115 2.60 -4.32 -13.61
CA ASN A 115 2.66 -5.57 -14.38
C ASN A 115 2.45 -6.85 -13.54
N VAL A 116 1.48 -6.81 -12.64
CA VAL A 116 1.03 -7.93 -11.82
C VAL A 116 -0.49 -8.02 -11.87
N LYS A 117 -1.06 -9.15 -11.48
CA LYS A 117 -2.50 -9.32 -11.29
C LYS A 117 -2.79 -9.95 -9.93
N PHE A 118 -4.04 -9.90 -9.51
CA PHE A 118 -4.52 -10.55 -8.30
C PHE A 118 -5.24 -11.85 -8.65
N ALA A 119 -5.13 -12.86 -7.79
CA ALA A 119 -5.96 -14.05 -7.90
C ALA A 119 -7.44 -13.66 -7.70
N PRO A 120 -8.40 -14.34 -8.38
CA PRO A 120 -9.80 -13.94 -8.38
C PRO A 120 -10.42 -13.80 -6.99
N GLU A 121 -10.01 -14.66 -6.04
CA GLU A 121 -10.42 -14.62 -4.63
C GLU A 121 -9.85 -13.46 -3.83
N PHE A 122 -8.91 -12.69 -4.41
CA PHE A 122 -8.25 -11.52 -3.85
C PHE A 122 -8.45 -10.28 -4.73
N ALA A 123 -9.58 -10.19 -5.43
CA ALA A 123 -9.95 -8.99 -6.16
C ALA A 123 -10.08 -7.80 -5.20
N TRP A 124 -9.54 -6.64 -5.58
CA TRP A 124 -9.48 -5.46 -4.73
C TRP A 124 -10.55 -4.42 -5.09
N ASP A 125 -11.05 -3.71 -4.08
CA ASP A 125 -12.09 -2.67 -4.20
C ASP A 125 -11.50 -1.27 -4.25
N LYS A 126 -10.45 -1.00 -3.47
CA LYS A 126 -9.78 0.29 -3.38
C LYS A 126 -8.28 0.14 -3.40
N VAL A 127 -7.60 1.15 -3.92
CA VAL A 127 -6.14 1.24 -3.84
C VAL A 127 -5.72 2.65 -3.44
N ILE A 128 -4.83 2.76 -2.45
CA ILE A 128 -4.23 4.02 -2.04
C ILE A 128 -2.87 4.15 -2.72
N VAL A 129 -2.65 5.27 -3.43
CA VAL A 129 -1.38 5.57 -4.09
C VAL A 129 -0.57 6.52 -3.22
N ILE A 130 0.55 6.05 -2.70
CA ILE A 130 1.53 6.83 -1.93
C ILE A 130 2.66 7.23 -2.87
N SER A 131 2.81 8.52 -3.10
CA SER A 131 3.79 9.07 -4.03
C SER A 131 4.51 10.28 -3.43
N PRO A 132 5.80 10.51 -3.74
CA PRO A 132 6.49 11.74 -3.38
C PRO A 132 6.01 12.95 -4.20
N GLN A 133 5.29 12.72 -5.28
CA GLN A 133 4.77 13.76 -6.15
C GLN A 133 3.53 14.45 -5.54
N GLY A 134 3.29 15.70 -5.93
CA GLY A 134 2.14 16.45 -5.44
C GLY A 134 0.80 15.80 -5.80
N ALA A 135 -0.16 15.84 -4.88
CA ALA A 135 -1.46 15.17 -5.02
C ALA A 135 -2.20 15.52 -6.32
N SER A 136 -2.16 16.78 -6.76
CA SER A 136 -2.82 17.21 -8.01
C SER A 136 -2.25 16.49 -9.22
N ARG A 137 -0.93 16.29 -9.26
CA ARG A 137 -0.27 15.55 -10.32
C ARG A 137 -0.65 14.07 -10.29
N VAL A 138 -0.60 13.44 -9.12
CA VAL A 138 -0.99 12.02 -8.97
C VAL A 138 -2.45 11.82 -9.41
N LYS A 139 -3.36 12.70 -9.00
CA LYS A 139 -4.78 12.66 -9.42
C LYS A 139 -4.94 12.79 -10.93
N ALA A 140 -4.16 13.67 -11.59
CA ALA A 140 -4.19 13.81 -13.05
C ALA A 140 -3.69 12.56 -13.77
N GLU A 141 -2.59 11.96 -13.32
CA GLU A 141 -2.04 10.71 -13.86
C GLU A 141 -3.05 9.55 -13.69
N VAL A 142 -3.65 9.41 -12.50
CA VAL A 142 -4.71 8.43 -12.24
C VAL A 142 -5.89 8.64 -13.17
N GLY A 143 -6.38 9.87 -13.31
CA GLY A 143 -7.52 10.22 -14.16
C GLY A 143 -7.30 9.87 -15.63
N SER A 144 -6.05 9.97 -16.11
CA SER A 144 -5.71 9.70 -17.52
C SER A 144 -5.35 8.23 -17.79
N LYS A 145 -4.80 7.49 -16.78
CA LYS A 145 -4.17 6.18 -17.01
C LYS A 145 -4.88 5.00 -16.33
N ALA A 146 -5.56 5.22 -15.20
CA ALA A 146 -6.17 4.12 -14.44
C ALA A 146 -7.47 3.54 -15.07
N GLY A 147 -7.93 4.08 -16.19
CA GLY A 147 -9.05 3.53 -16.96
C GLY A 147 -10.33 3.35 -16.14
N ALA A 148 -10.91 2.15 -16.20
CA ALA A 148 -12.17 1.82 -15.52
C ALA A 148 -12.06 1.84 -13.99
N VAL A 149 -10.86 1.68 -13.41
CA VAL A 149 -10.67 1.60 -11.95
C VAL A 149 -10.30 2.94 -11.31
N LYS A 150 -10.23 4.04 -12.07
CA LYS A 150 -9.81 5.36 -11.59
C LYS A 150 -10.59 5.84 -10.35
N ASP A 151 -11.88 5.54 -10.26
CA ASP A 151 -12.76 5.95 -9.16
C ASP A 151 -12.55 5.09 -7.89
N ASN A 152 -11.78 4.03 -8.02
CA ASN A 152 -11.33 3.18 -6.92
C ASN A 152 -9.95 3.56 -6.40
N VAL A 153 -9.27 4.52 -7.04
CA VAL A 153 -7.94 4.98 -6.63
C VAL A 153 -8.06 6.16 -5.67
N LEU A 154 -7.55 5.98 -4.47
CA LEU A 154 -7.52 6.97 -3.41
C LEU A 154 -6.14 7.66 -3.40
N VAL A 155 -6.13 8.98 -3.54
CA VAL A 155 -4.90 9.79 -3.53
C VAL A 155 -4.92 10.70 -2.31
N PRO A 156 -3.97 10.55 -1.35
CA PRO A 156 -3.86 11.43 -0.21
C PRO A 156 -3.59 12.87 -0.63
N ASP A 157 -4.18 13.85 0.06
CA ASP A 157 -3.88 15.25 -0.20
C ASP A 157 -2.46 15.64 0.27
N ARG A 158 -1.93 14.92 1.26
CA ARG A 158 -0.57 15.08 1.76
C ARG A 158 0.03 13.74 2.17
N VAL A 159 1.27 13.52 1.74
CA VAL A 159 2.12 12.41 2.15
C VAL A 159 3.37 13.00 2.82
N LYS A 160 3.88 12.36 3.87
CA LYS A 160 5.06 12.82 4.59
C LYS A 160 6.01 11.67 4.91
N GLY A 161 7.24 11.79 4.42
CA GLY A 161 8.39 10.99 4.87
C GLY A 161 9.08 11.63 6.07
N SER A 162 9.42 10.84 7.09
CA SER A 162 10.20 11.28 8.24
C SER A 162 10.90 10.10 8.90
N GLY A 163 12.21 10.19 9.07
CA GLY A 163 13.01 9.08 9.55
C GLY A 163 12.90 7.87 8.64
N ARG A 164 12.37 6.77 9.14
CA ARG A 164 12.14 5.53 8.38
C ARG A 164 10.68 5.31 7.99
N LYS A 165 9.81 6.32 8.10
CA LYS A 165 8.37 6.15 7.89
C LYS A 165 7.81 7.12 6.86
N ILE A 166 6.91 6.60 6.03
CA ILE A 166 6.00 7.39 5.22
C ILE A 166 4.62 7.33 5.87
N THR A 167 3.99 8.48 6.06
CA THR A 167 2.64 8.59 6.62
C THR A 167 1.73 9.39 5.69
N ALA A 168 0.46 9.03 5.67
CA ALA A 168 -0.56 9.74 4.91
C ALA A 168 -1.92 9.64 5.59
N THR A 169 -2.77 10.64 5.35
CA THR A 169 -4.21 10.57 5.66
C THR A 169 -5.00 10.66 4.37
N VAL A 170 -5.92 9.74 4.17
CA VAL A 170 -6.72 9.59 2.95
C VAL A 170 -8.18 9.80 3.28
N ASN A 171 -8.89 10.58 2.46
CA ASN A 171 -10.35 10.66 2.53
C ASN A 171 -10.94 9.46 1.76
N ALA A 172 -11.75 8.65 2.43
CA ALA A 172 -12.41 7.46 1.89
C ALA A 172 -13.88 7.42 2.33
N PRO A 173 -14.70 8.42 1.91
CA PRO A 173 -16.08 8.50 2.34
C PRO A 173 -16.88 7.29 1.87
N GLY A 174 -17.77 6.81 2.75
CA GLY A 174 -18.64 5.68 2.44
C GLY A 174 -17.98 4.31 2.43
N LEU A 175 -16.69 4.19 2.79
CA LEU A 175 -16.00 2.90 2.88
C LEU A 175 -16.57 2.09 4.05
N GLN A 176 -17.20 0.95 3.71
CA GLN A 176 -17.89 0.09 4.67
C GLN A 176 -16.93 -0.88 5.35
N GLY A 177 -17.34 -1.43 6.49
CA GLY A 177 -16.56 -2.38 7.27
C GLY A 177 -15.45 -1.73 8.10
N GLU A 178 -14.76 -2.55 8.85
CA GLU A 178 -13.65 -2.14 9.72
C GLU A 178 -12.33 -2.72 9.20
N PRO A 179 -11.20 -2.01 9.36
CA PRO A 179 -9.89 -2.44 8.90
C PRO A 179 -9.50 -3.89 9.23
N SER A 180 -9.87 -4.40 10.40
CA SER A 180 -9.61 -5.79 10.81
C SER A 180 -10.30 -6.85 9.95
N GLN A 181 -11.36 -6.45 9.23
CA GLN A 181 -12.13 -7.34 8.35
C GLN A 181 -11.62 -7.33 6.90
N TRP A 182 -10.81 -6.35 6.53
CA TRP A 182 -10.33 -6.17 5.17
C TRP A 182 -9.06 -6.97 4.90
N ARG A 183 -8.80 -7.22 3.62
CA ARG A 183 -7.55 -7.80 3.14
C ARG A 183 -6.70 -6.74 2.49
N TYR A 184 -5.39 -6.91 2.53
CA TYR A 184 -4.43 -5.91 2.08
C TYR A 184 -3.33 -6.52 1.23
N GLN A 185 -2.88 -5.77 0.23
CA GLN A 185 -1.61 -5.97 -0.43
C GLN A 185 -0.89 -4.64 -0.53
N VAL A 186 0.36 -4.59 -0.09
CA VAL A 186 1.21 -3.40 -0.22
C VAL A 186 2.31 -3.73 -1.20
N LEU A 187 2.42 -2.93 -2.27
CA LEU A 187 3.47 -3.07 -3.28
C LEU A 187 4.37 -1.84 -3.24
N ILE A 188 5.66 -2.07 -3.23
CA ILE A 188 6.69 -1.03 -3.26
C ILE A 188 7.35 -1.01 -4.63
N GLN A 189 7.48 0.20 -5.20
CA GLN A 189 8.08 0.43 -6.51
C GLN A 189 8.90 1.74 -6.51
N SER A 190 9.76 1.91 -7.50
CA SER A 190 10.53 3.12 -7.73
C SER A 190 9.69 4.21 -8.39
N ASN A 191 9.74 5.44 -7.83
CA ASN A 191 9.05 6.60 -8.38
C ASN A 191 9.68 7.07 -9.70
N GLU A 192 8.84 7.29 -10.70
CA GLU A 192 9.21 7.90 -11.97
C GLU A 192 8.57 9.28 -12.11
N GLY A 193 9.43 10.29 -12.14
CA GLY A 193 8.97 11.67 -12.32
C GLY A 193 8.49 12.00 -13.73
N PHE A 194 8.91 11.22 -14.73
CA PHE A 194 8.56 11.38 -16.15
C PHE A 194 8.21 10.02 -16.74
N PRO A 195 7.09 9.42 -16.32
CA PRO A 195 6.72 8.06 -16.73
C PRO A 195 6.51 7.98 -18.24
N ALA A 196 7.02 6.90 -18.83
CA ALA A 196 6.79 6.60 -20.22
C ALA A 196 5.39 6.02 -20.44
N GLY A 197 4.77 6.32 -21.59
CA GLY A 197 3.54 5.70 -22.02
C GLY A 197 2.41 5.75 -20.99
N ASN A 198 1.87 4.58 -20.68
CA ASN A 198 0.72 4.42 -19.79
C ASN A 198 1.09 4.12 -18.33
N ASP A 199 2.35 4.03 -17.97
CA ASP A 199 2.78 3.70 -16.61
C ASP A 199 2.39 4.78 -15.60
N LEU A 200 1.84 4.37 -14.47
CA LEU A 200 1.39 5.28 -13.43
C LEU A 200 2.55 5.64 -12.49
N MET A 201 3.44 6.54 -12.96
CA MET A 201 4.55 7.11 -12.17
C MET A 201 5.54 6.07 -11.60
N THR A 202 5.56 4.88 -12.17
CA THR A 202 6.46 3.78 -11.81
C THR A 202 7.58 3.64 -12.82
N ARG A 203 8.72 3.10 -12.39
CA ARG A 203 9.83 2.72 -13.26
C ARG A 203 9.76 1.25 -13.57
N LYS A 204 9.91 0.91 -14.84
CA LYS A 204 10.10 -0.48 -15.25
C LYS A 204 11.40 -1.04 -14.66
N VAL A 205 11.39 -2.30 -14.36
CA VAL A 205 12.61 -3.08 -14.11
C VAL A 205 13.17 -3.51 -15.47
N ASN A 206 14.48 -3.46 -15.65
CA ASN A 206 15.14 -3.83 -16.88
C ASN A 206 15.90 -5.17 -16.71
N GLU A 207 16.41 -5.72 -17.80
CA GLU A 207 17.32 -6.88 -17.74
C GLU A 207 18.58 -6.56 -16.95
N TYR A 208 19.17 -5.37 -17.19
CA TYR A 208 20.38 -4.92 -16.48
C TYR A 208 20.07 -3.67 -15.66
N GLU A 209 20.74 -3.53 -14.51
CA GLU A 209 20.63 -2.35 -13.68
C GLU A 209 21.20 -1.12 -14.39
N GLY A 210 20.43 -0.04 -14.34
CA GLY A 210 20.83 1.28 -14.85
C GLY A 210 21.06 2.28 -13.73
N GLN A 211 21.39 3.52 -14.10
CA GLN A 211 21.56 4.60 -13.13
C GLN A 211 20.34 4.76 -12.22
N HIS A 212 19.13 4.70 -12.79
CA HIS A 212 17.87 4.92 -12.08
C HIS A 212 16.85 3.79 -12.24
N ARG A 213 17.26 2.62 -12.74
CA ARG A 213 16.38 1.47 -12.97
C ARG A 213 16.93 0.23 -12.32
N PHE A 214 16.07 -0.53 -11.68
CA PHE A 214 16.39 -1.87 -11.21
C PHE A 214 16.72 -2.77 -12.40
N GLY A 215 17.67 -3.69 -12.21
CA GLY A 215 17.99 -4.78 -13.14
C GLY A 215 17.51 -6.13 -12.61
N GLY A 216 17.71 -7.17 -13.40
CA GLY A 216 17.36 -8.55 -13.06
C GLY A 216 15.93 -8.94 -13.44
N GLY A 217 15.25 -8.09 -14.19
CA GLY A 217 13.96 -8.35 -14.84
C GLY A 217 14.12 -8.69 -16.31
N ASN A 218 13.29 -8.09 -17.16
CA ASN A 218 13.30 -8.25 -18.60
C ASN A 218 13.01 -6.92 -19.29
N ASP A 219 13.61 -6.63 -20.43
CA ASP A 219 13.36 -5.39 -21.17
C ASP A 219 12.00 -5.40 -21.94
N GLY A 220 11.31 -6.56 -21.98
CA GLY A 220 9.93 -6.69 -22.43
C GLY A 220 8.91 -6.32 -21.35
N GLU A 221 7.68 -6.75 -21.56
CA GLU A 221 6.55 -6.44 -20.63
C GLU A 221 6.12 -7.71 -19.85
N CYS A 222 7.03 -8.66 -19.60
CA CYS A 222 6.67 -9.95 -19.01
C CYS A 222 6.97 -10.08 -17.52
N ASP A 223 7.86 -9.24 -16.97
CA ASP A 223 8.24 -9.26 -15.55
C ASP A 223 7.42 -8.29 -14.70
N PRO A 224 7.21 -8.59 -13.40
CA PRO A 224 6.57 -7.67 -12.49
C PRO A 224 7.48 -6.47 -12.22
N HIS A 225 6.91 -5.26 -12.14
CA HIS A 225 7.66 -4.09 -11.75
C HIS A 225 7.43 -3.76 -10.26
N VAL A 226 7.58 -4.77 -9.40
CA VAL A 226 7.41 -4.68 -7.95
C VAL A 226 8.71 -5.08 -7.28
N VAL A 227 9.27 -4.18 -6.46
CA VAL A 227 10.57 -4.37 -5.82
C VAL A 227 10.42 -5.10 -4.49
N ASP A 228 9.34 -4.82 -3.77
CA ASP A 228 9.01 -5.40 -2.48
C ASP A 228 7.50 -5.43 -2.26
N MET A 229 7.01 -6.35 -1.44
CA MET A 229 5.58 -6.49 -1.18
C MET A 229 5.29 -7.14 0.17
N LEU A 230 4.16 -6.78 0.77
CA LEU A 230 3.66 -7.48 1.95
C LEU A 230 3.23 -8.90 1.56
N ALA A 231 3.88 -9.92 2.11
CA ALA A 231 3.68 -11.31 1.70
C ALA A 231 3.29 -12.24 2.87
N GLY A 232 2.90 -13.45 2.54
CA GLY A 232 2.61 -14.51 3.49
C GLY A 232 1.51 -14.16 4.49
N ALA A 233 1.82 -14.16 5.77
CA ALA A 233 0.89 -13.84 6.85
C ALA A 233 1.05 -12.40 7.40
N GLY A 234 2.00 -11.62 6.88
CA GLY A 234 2.29 -10.26 7.34
C GLY A 234 2.84 -10.19 8.76
N LYS A 235 3.66 -11.17 9.14
CA LYS A 235 4.27 -11.28 10.47
C LYS A 235 5.75 -10.88 10.51
N GLY A 236 6.37 -10.72 9.34
CA GLY A 236 7.80 -10.46 9.20
C GLY A 236 8.66 -11.72 9.38
N ASP A 237 8.09 -12.89 9.15
CA ASP A 237 8.81 -14.16 9.25
C ASP A 237 9.67 -14.40 8.00
N ALA A 238 10.84 -15.01 8.14
CA ALA A 238 11.74 -15.32 7.03
C ALA A 238 11.10 -16.20 5.92
N SER A 239 10.05 -16.95 6.25
CA SER A 239 9.28 -17.73 5.26
C SER A 239 8.50 -16.84 4.28
N GLU A 240 8.22 -15.59 4.64
CA GLU A 240 7.47 -14.64 3.82
C GLU A 240 8.30 -14.14 2.62
N VAL A 241 9.64 -14.12 2.75
CA VAL A 241 10.56 -13.89 1.61
C VAL A 241 10.29 -14.89 0.48
N LYS A 242 10.11 -16.16 0.82
CA LYS A 242 9.78 -17.19 -0.17
C LYS A 242 8.40 -16.97 -0.76
N ALA A 243 7.42 -16.58 0.07
CA ALA A 243 6.07 -16.27 -0.39
C ALA A 243 6.05 -15.10 -1.37
N GLN A 244 6.86 -14.04 -1.13
CA GLN A 244 7.06 -12.94 -2.07
C GLN A 244 7.62 -13.44 -3.40
N HIS A 245 8.72 -14.21 -3.38
CA HIS A 245 9.34 -14.73 -4.60
C HIS A 245 8.37 -15.61 -5.41
N GLU A 246 7.55 -16.43 -4.75
CA GLU A 246 6.53 -17.27 -5.40
C GLU A 246 5.40 -16.42 -6.01
N ALA A 247 4.93 -15.39 -5.30
CA ALA A 247 3.88 -14.48 -5.79
C ALA A 247 4.34 -13.63 -6.97
N LEU A 248 5.60 -13.19 -6.96
CA LEU A 248 6.21 -12.41 -8.04
C LEU A 248 6.84 -13.28 -9.14
N ALA A 249 6.72 -14.62 -9.07
CA ALA A 249 7.25 -15.50 -10.10
C ALA A 249 6.56 -15.28 -11.45
N PHE A 250 7.35 -15.11 -12.49
CA PHE A 250 6.90 -14.85 -13.87
C PHE A 250 7.63 -15.73 -14.87
N GLU A 251 7.11 -15.82 -16.09
CA GLU A 251 7.78 -16.47 -17.22
C GLU A 251 7.62 -15.61 -18.47
N CYS A 252 8.74 -15.35 -19.14
CA CYS A 252 8.78 -14.67 -20.42
C CYS A 252 8.83 -15.68 -21.58
N GLY A 253 8.10 -15.39 -22.63
CA GLY A 253 8.23 -16.04 -23.92
C GLY A 253 9.26 -15.35 -24.81
N GLU A 254 9.25 -15.68 -26.08
CA GLU A 254 10.05 -15.00 -27.09
C GLU A 254 9.71 -13.50 -27.14
N GLU A 255 10.70 -12.66 -27.38
CA GLU A 255 10.55 -11.19 -27.46
C GLU A 255 9.90 -10.54 -26.22
N GLY A 256 10.01 -11.16 -25.03
CA GLY A 256 9.46 -10.62 -23.79
C GLY A 256 7.93 -10.71 -23.67
N VAL A 257 7.28 -11.55 -24.46
CA VAL A 257 5.83 -11.81 -24.33
C VAL A 257 5.54 -12.55 -23.02
N VAL A 258 4.50 -12.14 -22.32
CA VAL A 258 4.10 -12.77 -21.06
C VAL A 258 3.64 -14.21 -21.32
N LYS A 259 4.32 -15.19 -20.73
CA LYS A 259 3.87 -16.59 -20.63
C LYS A 259 3.15 -16.85 -19.32
N LYS A 260 3.71 -16.37 -18.20
CA LYS A 260 3.10 -16.42 -16.88
C LYS A 260 3.28 -15.07 -16.22
N GLN A 261 2.17 -14.45 -15.86
CA GLN A 261 2.17 -13.20 -15.10
C GLN A 261 2.19 -13.47 -13.60
N ALA A 262 2.94 -12.67 -12.86
CA ALA A 262 2.94 -12.65 -11.40
C ALA A 262 1.51 -12.47 -10.88
N THR A 263 1.10 -13.34 -9.94
CA THR A 263 -0.27 -13.38 -9.42
C THR A 263 -0.25 -13.26 -7.91
N LEU A 264 -0.84 -12.20 -7.40
CA LEU A 264 -0.76 -11.79 -6.01
C LEU A 264 -1.93 -12.32 -5.19
N THR A 265 -1.66 -12.51 -3.90
CA THR A 265 -2.64 -12.74 -2.84
C THR A 265 -2.67 -11.54 -1.91
N MET A 266 -3.53 -11.56 -0.89
CA MET A 266 -3.61 -10.52 0.12
C MET A 266 -3.44 -11.09 1.53
N VAL A 267 -3.03 -10.26 2.47
CA VAL A 267 -2.94 -10.57 3.90
C VAL A 267 -4.10 -9.95 4.67
N GLY A 268 -4.40 -10.46 5.87
CA GLY A 268 -5.50 -9.99 6.72
C GLY A 268 -6.83 -10.62 6.37
N GLY A 269 -7.92 -10.02 6.86
CA GLY A 269 -9.26 -10.58 6.77
C GLY A 269 -9.38 -11.83 7.65
N GLU A 270 -9.78 -11.68 8.91
CA GLU A 270 -10.30 -12.85 9.62
C GLU A 270 -11.49 -13.37 8.80
N ALA A 271 -11.41 -14.60 8.35
CA ALA A 271 -12.53 -15.25 7.68
C ALA A 271 -13.76 -15.09 8.59
N ALA A 272 -14.82 -14.47 8.08
CA ALA A 272 -16.09 -14.46 8.80
C ALA A 272 -16.41 -15.90 9.18
N PRO A 273 -16.78 -16.17 10.45
CA PRO A 273 -17.11 -17.53 10.86
C PRO A 273 -18.17 -18.06 9.89
N ALA A 274 -17.88 -19.20 9.24
CA ALA A 274 -18.82 -19.85 8.35
C ALA A 274 -20.16 -19.99 9.08
N GLU A 275 -21.20 -19.33 8.59
CA GLU A 275 -22.56 -19.56 9.11
C GLU A 275 -22.84 -21.06 9.02
N LYS A 276 -22.89 -21.71 10.17
CA LYS A 276 -23.36 -23.10 10.25
C LYS A 276 -24.81 -23.09 9.82
N LYS A 277 -25.05 -23.59 8.61
CA LYS A 277 -26.39 -23.95 8.14
C LYS A 277 -26.92 -25.17 8.89
#